data_1d662606f6852b6d351cdc824e6c34f3
#
_entry.id   1d662606f6852b6d351cdc824e6c34f3
#
_cell.length_a   1.000
_cell.length_b   1.000
_cell.length_c   1.000
_cell.angle_alpha   90.00
_cell.angle_beta   90.00
_cell.angle_gamma   90.00
#
_symmetry.space_group_name_H-M   'P 1'
#
loop_
_entity.id
_entity.type
_entity.pdbx_description
1 polymer ?
#
loop_
_entity_poly.entity_id
_entity_poly.type
_entity_poly.pdbx_seq_one_letter_code
_entity_poly.pdbx_strand_id
1 'polypeptide(L)'
;MDFDLKEDTAEVYGAETDRAEAGGSETGRAEAAASKAVLWLAGTVEDSIVDGPGIRYTIFVQGCPHHCPGCHNPQTHDFAGGSRADTEKILEEVRSNPLLSGVTFSGGEPFCQPEALCELGRRIRAMGKELMVYSGYTYEQLLEMGKRRPAVLELLALCDLLVDGPFVEEQRDLTLLYRGSANQRVIDLKKTREHGTVVLYQDDYCQGLW
;
A
#
# COMPACT_ATOMS: atom_id res chain seq x y z
N MET A 1 -1.37 24.42 -9.04
CA MET A 1 -0.14 24.35 -8.21
C MET A 1 0.63 23.16 -8.73
N ASP A 2 1.70 23.45 -9.49
CA ASP A 2 2.61 22.42 -9.98
C ASP A 2 3.40 21.87 -8.78
N PHE A 3 3.13 20.62 -8.43
CA PHE A 3 3.97 19.90 -7.48
C PHE A 3 5.22 19.44 -8.22
N ASP A 4 6.31 20.17 -7.97
CA ASP A 4 7.65 19.78 -8.39
C ASP A 4 8.02 18.49 -7.64
N LEU A 5 7.94 17.36 -8.35
CA LEU A 5 8.34 16.05 -7.84
C LEU A 5 9.86 16.05 -7.66
N LYS A 6 10.32 16.46 -6.48
CA LYS A 6 11.73 16.35 -6.13
C LYS A 6 12.14 14.88 -6.13
N GLU A 7 13.30 14.63 -6.73
CA GLU A 7 13.93 13.33 -6.99
C GLU A 7 14.38 12.54 -5.72
N ASP A 8 13.81 12.79 -4.54
CA ASP A 8 14.45 12.46 -3.25
C ASP A 8 13.93 11.21 -2.51
N THR A 9 12.99 10.43 -3.06
CA THR A 9 12.46 9.27 -2.30
C THR A 9 13.29 7.98 -2.44
N ALA A 10 14.19 7.90 -3.42
CA ALA A 10 15.03 6.72 -3.62
C ALA A 10 16.28 6.68 -2.72
N GLU A 11 16.73 7.84 -2.23
CA GLU A 11 17.94 7.94 -1.39
C GLU A 11 17.69 7.72 0.11
N VAL A 12 16.44 7.84 0.59
CA VAL A 12 16.13 7.78 2.02
C VAL A 12 16.16 6.36 2.58
N TYR A 13 15.89 5.36 1.75
CA TYR A 13 16.05 3.95 2.13
C TYR A 13 17.29 3.38 1.42
N GLY A 14 18.48 3.70 1.96
CA GLY A 14 19.76 3.26 1.43
C GLY A 14 19.83 1.75 1.25
N ALA A 15 20.16 1.31 0.05
CA ALA A 15 20.57 -0.07 -0.19
C ALA A 15 21.91 -0.31 0.52
N GLU A 16 21.91 -0.97 1.66
CA GLU A 16 23.12 -1.55 2.22
C GLU A 16 23.61 -2.66 1.28
N THR A 17 24.61 -2.32 0.47
CA THR A 17 25.35 -3.30 -0.32
C THR A 17 26.45 -3.90 0.54
N ASP A 18 26.24 -5.10 1.06
CA ASP A 18 27.30 -5.92 1.61
C ASP A 18 28.31 -6.25 0.51
N ARG A 19 29.54 -5.73 0.67
CA ARG A 19 30.72 -6.12 -0.13
C ARG A 19 31.17 -7.49 0.33
N ALA A 20 30.88 -8.53 -0.45
CA ALA A 20 31.57 -9.80 -0.37
C ALA A 20 32.63 -9.90 -1.49
N GLU A 21 33.87 -10.17 -1.11
CA GLU A 21 35.02 -10.30 -1.99
C GLU A 21 34.94 -11.56 -2.87
N ALA A 22 35.49 -11.43 -4.08
CA ALA A 22 35.49 -12.43 -5.11
C ALA A 22 36.54 -13.55 -4.89
N GLY A 23 36.12 -14.77 -5.22
CA GLY A 23 37.07 -15.88 -5.42
C GLY A 23 36.39 -17.14 -5.92
N GLY A 24 36.63 -17.53 -7.19
CA GLY A 24 36.45 -18.91 -7.63
C GLY A 24 35.33 -19.17 -8.65
N SER A 25 35.75 -19.52 -9.86
CA SER A 25 34.98 -19.96 -11.04
C SER A 25 34.11 -21.21 -10.80
N GLU A 26 32.85 -21.20 -11.27
CA GLU A 26 32.37 -22.27 -12.16
C GLU A 26 30.93 -21.96 -12.61
N THR A 27 30.65 -22.33 -13.84
CA THR A 27 29.44 -22.19 -14.61
C THR A 27 28.20 -22.75 -13.92
N GLY A 28 27.32 -21.89 -13.46
CA GLY A 28 25.96 -22.19 -13.02
C GLY A 28 25.08 -20.96 -13.24
N ARG A 29 23.97 -21.12 -13.95
CA ARG A 29 22.96 -20.10 -14.20
C ARG A 29 22.70 -19.31 -12.90
N ALA A 30 23.23 -18.11 -12.82
CA ALA A 30 22.92 -17.17 -11.75
C ALA A 30 21.47 -16.71 -11.95
N GLU A 31 20.53 -17.29 -11.20
CA GLU A 31 19.35 -16.58 -10.76
C GLU A 31 19.88 -15.44 -9.91
N ALA A 32 19.84 -14.22 -10.46
CA ALA A 32 20.14 -13.02 -9.70
C ALA A 32 19.17 -13.02 -8.50
N ALA A 33 19.71 -13.25 -7.31
CA ALA A 33 19.02 -13.02 -6.06
C ALA A 33 18.72 -11.51 -6.02
N ALA A 34 17.52 -11.11 -6.49
CA ALA A 34 17.03 -9.76 -6.30
C ALA A 34 17.07 -9.52 -4.79
N SER A 35 17.82 -8.53 -4.32
CA SER A 35 17.87 -8.16 -2.92
C SER A 35 16.42 -7.91 -2.48
N LYS A 36 15.94 -8.66 -1.47
CA LYS A 36 14.59 -8.49 -0.96
C LYS A 36 14.41 -7.03 -0.55
N ALA A 37 13.43 -6.35 -1.15
CA ALA A 37 13.12 -4.98 -0.77
C ALA A 37 12.70 -4.95 0.71
N VAL A 38 13.29 -4.05 1.49
CA VAL A 38 12.99 -3.91 2.91
C VAL A 38 11.71 -3.10 3.06
N LEU A 39 10.76 -3.61 3.83
CA LEU A 39 9.51 -2.92 4.19
C LEU A 39 9.65 -2.29 5.57
N TRP A 40 9.36 -0.99 5.68
CA TRP A 40 9.34 -0.24 6.93
C TRP A 40 7.92 0.04 7.37
N LEU A 41 7.60 -0.29 8.63
CA LEU A 41 6.27 -0.19 9.20
C LEU A 41 6.22 0.72 10.42
N ALA A 42 5.08 1.42 10.55
CA ALA A 42 4.67 2.05 11.79
C ALA A 42 3.96 1.04 12.73
N GLY A 43 3.33 0.01 12.17
CA GLY A 43 2.65 -1.03 12.93
C GLY A 43 1.66 -1.83 12.11
N THR A 44 0.94 -2.74 12.78
CA THR A 44 -0.12 -3.57 12.21
C THR A 44 -1.35 -3.61 13.13
N VAL A 45 -2.53 -3.88 12.54
CA VAL A 45 -3.77 -4.18 13.27
C VAL A 45 -4.36 -5.46 12.69
N GLU A 46 -4.58 -6.48 13.54
CA GLU A 46 -4.90 -7.84 13.09
C GLU A 46 -6.37 -8.02 12.65
N ASP A 47 -7.32 -7.29 13.29
CA ASP A 47 -8.76 -7.47 13.10
C ASP A 47 -9.48 -6.13 12.91
N SER A 48 -9.10 -5.37 11.90
CA SER A 48 -9.77 -4.09 11.60
C SER A 48 -11.09 -4.31 10.86
N ILE A 49 -12.13 -3.60 11.29
CA ILE A 49 -13.45 -3.55 10.65
C ILE A 49 -13.73 -2.20 10.00
N VAL A 50 -12.78 -1.26 10.06
CA VAL A 50 -12.92 0.12 9.54
C VAL A 50 -12.01 0.41 8.35
N ASP A 51 -11.01 -0.44 8.09
CA ASP A 51 -10.01 -0.22 7.06
C ASP A 51 -10.34 -0.96 5.74
N GLY A 52 -11.61 -1.20 5.48
CA GLY A 52 -12.10 -1.83 4.26
C GLY A 52 -13.22 -2.86 4.51
N PRO A 53 -13.75 -3.48 3.45
CA PRO A 53 -14.84 -4.45 3.54
C PRO A 53 -14.44 -5.71 4.32
N GLY A 54 -15.32 -6.19 5.19
CA GLY A 54 -15.11 -7.37 6.03
C GLY A 54 -14.11 -7.13 7.15
N ILE A 55 -13.47 -8.20 7.65
CA ILE A 55 -12.40 -8.13 8.65
C ILE A 55 -11.06 -8.08 7.91
N ARG A 56 -10.22 -7.09 8.24
CA ARG A 56 -8.96 -6.82 7.53
C ARG A 56 -7.77 -6.90 8.46
N TYR A 57 -6.67 -7.46 7.96
CA TYR A 57 -5.36 -7.24 8.56
C TYR A 57 -4.79 -5.95 7.98
N THR A 58 -4.59 -4.92 8.80
CA THR A 58 -4.12 -3.61 8.32
C THR A 58 -2.65 -3.42 8.62
N ILE A 59 -1.89 -3.06 7.59
CA ILE A 59 -0.45 -2.79 7.63
C ILE A 59 -0.26 -1.29 7.45
N PHE A 60 0.29 -0.63 8.47
CA PHE A 60 0.61 0.78 8.44
C PHE A 60 2.06 0.95 8.07
N VAL A 61 2.33 1.38 6.84
CA VAL A 61 3.70 1.65 6.38
C VAL A 61 4.24 2.94 7.01
N GLN A 62 5.56 3.05 7.10
CA GLN A 62 6.25 4.23 7.57
C GLN A 62 6.69 5.11 6.40
N GLY A 63 6.68 6.43 6.58
CA GLY A 63 7.04 7.44 5.59
C GLY A 63 5.85 7.94 4.76
N CYS A 64 5.60 9.26 4.77
CA CYS A 64 4.55 9.89 3.98
C CYS A 64 4.96 11.31 3.56
N PRO A 65 4.94 11.64 2.25
CA PRO A 65 5.31 12.95 1.78
C PRO A 65 4.16 13.97 1.82
N HIS A 66 2.93 13.54 2.11
CA HIS A 66 1.74 14.39 1.96
C HIS A 66 1.54 15.39 3.11
N HIS A 67 1.89 15.01 4.34
CA HIS A 67 1.75 15.86 5.53
C HIS A 67 0.36 16.54 5.64
N CYS A 68 -0.73 15.81 5.35
CA CYS A 68 -2.08 16.35 5.37
C CYS A 68 -2.43 16.94 6.75
N PRO A 69 -2.97 18.17 6.83
CA PRO A 69 -3.51 18.73 8.08
C PRO A 69 -4.60 17.80 8.64
N GLY A 70 -4.58 17.56 9.95
CA GLY A 70 -5.55 16.66 10.60
C GLY A 70 -5.40 15.16 10.26
N CYS A 71 -4.26 14.76 9.68
CA CYS A 71 -3.99 13.34 9.34
C CYS A 71 -4.27 12.42 10.54
N HIS A 72 -4.90 11.27 10.28
CA HIS A 72 -5.22 10.29 11.33
C HIS A 72 -3.99 9.56 11.86
N ASN A 73 -2.90 9.50 11.07
CA ASN A 73 -1.67 8.77 11.39
C ASN A 73 -0.42 9.67 11.29
N PRO A 74 -0.35 10.82 11.99
CA PRO A 74 0.75 11.77 11.83
C PRO A 74 2.12 11.17 12.23
N GLN A 75 2.13 10.15 13.10
CA GLN A 75 3.33 9.41 13.51
C GLN A 75 3.98 8.63 12.36
N THR A 76 3.27 8.42 11.25
CA THR A 76 3.79 7.70 10.08
C THR A 76 4.45 8.61 9.05
N HIS A 77 4.51 9.92 9.28
CA HIS A 77 5.05 10.87 8.29
C HIS A 77 6.57 10.77 8.15
N ASP A 78 7.29 10.60 9.27
CA ASP A 78 8.75 10.57 9.28
C ASP A 78 9.29 9.34 8.55
N PHE A 79 10.10 9.55 7.50
CA PHE A 79 10.73 8.47 6.76
C PHE A 79 11.84 7.75 7.55
N ALA A 80 12.40 8.41 8.58
CA ALA A 80 13.40 7.80 9.46
C ALA A 80 12.80 7.02 10.64
N GLY A 81 11.46 7.04 10.77
CA GLY A 81 10.74 6.34 11.83
C GLY A 81 10.41 4.89 11.51
N GLY A 82 9.64 4.28 12.42
CA GLY A 82 9.15 2.93 12.25
C GLY A 82 10.17 1.82 12.50
N SER A 83 9.86 0.62 12.04
CA SER A 83 10.72 -0.55 12.20
C SER A 83 10.67 -1.42 10.94
N ARG A 84 11.74 -2.20 10.74
CA ARG A 84 11.78 -3.19 9.65
C ARG A 84 10.72 -4.26 9.88
N ALA A 85 9.92 -4.53 8.85
CA ALA A 85 8.88 -5.56 8.91
C ALA A 85 9.48 -6.97 8.98
N ASP A 86 8.89 -7.79 9.84
CA ASP A 86 9.00 -9.25 9.73
C ASP A 86 7.84 -9.74 8.84
N THR A 87 8.12 -9.84 7.53
CA THR A 87 7.11 -10.24 6.54
C THR A 87 6.66 -11.69 6.71
N GLU A 88 7.51 -12.58 7.25
CA GLU A 88 7.12 -13.97 7.52
C GLU A 88 6.12 -14.03 8.67
N LYS A 89 6.35 -13.25 9.73
CA LYS A 89 5.41 -13.13 10.85
C LYS A 89 4.05 -12.60 10.38
N ILE A 90 4.04 -11.52 9.58
CA ILE A 90 2.79 -10.96 9.02
C ILE A 90 2.03 -12.03 8.21
N LEU A 91 2.72 -12.78 7.36
CA LEU A 91 2.09 -13.81 6.54
C LEU A 91 1.55 -14.98 7.38
N GLU A 92 2.20 -15.31 8.48
CA GLU A 92 1.70 -16.34 9.41
C GLU A 92 0.46 -15.84 10.15
N GLU A 93 0.44 -14.61 10.63
CA GLU A 93 -0.72 -13.98 11.26
C GLU A 93 -1.91 -13.92 10.30
N VAL A 94 -1.70 -13.51 9.05
CA VAL A 94 -2.75 -13.51 8.01
C VAL A 94 -3.25 -14.92 7.71
N ARG A 95 -2.37 -15.91 7.66
CA ARG A 95 -2.73 -17.32 7.39
C ARG A 95 -3.51 -17.92 8.53
N SER A 96 -3.14 -17.64 9.78
CA SER A 96 -3.73 -18.23 10.97
C SER A 96 -5.14 -17.73 11.28
N ASN A 97 -5.53 -16.57 10.71
CA ASN A 97 -6.86 -16.00 10.92
C ASN A 97 -7.79 -16.25 9.71
N PRO A 98 -8.67 -17.29 9.78
CA PRO A 98 -9.58 -17.60 8.67
C PRO A 98 -10.70 -16.56 8.48
N LEU A 99 -10.95 -15.69 9.47
CA LEU A 99 -12.00 -14.67 9.40
C LEU A 99 -11.61 -13.46 8.56
N LEU A 100 -10.33 -13.30 8.25
CA LEU A 100 -9.87 -12.19 7.41
C LEU A 100 -10.39 -12.30 6.00
N SER A 101 -11.11 -11.28 5.55
CA SER A 101 -11.51 -11.09 4.15
C SER A 101 -10.32 -10.68 3.30
N GLY A 102 -9.39 -9.92 3.86
CA GLY A 102 -8.22 -9.44 3.14
C GLY A 102 -7.24 -8.65 3.99
N VAL A 103 -6.29 -8.05 3.30
CA VAL A 103 -5.25 -7.19 3.90
C VAL A 103 -5.37 -5.78 3.34
N THR A 104 -5.15 -4.79 4.19
CA THR A 104 -5.15 -3.37 3.81
C THR A 104 -3.77 -2.76 4.02
N PHE A 105 -3.23 -2.14 2.99
CA PHE A 105 -2.03 -1.32 3.06
C PHE A 105 -2.43 0.14 3.32
N SER A 106 -2.00 0.68 4.46
CA SER A 106 -2.36 2.00 4.97
C SER A 106 -1.14 2.63 5.68
N GLY A 107 -1.38 3.60 6.56
CA GLY A 107 -0.37 4.22 7.44
C GLY A 107 0.20 5.50 6.86
N GLY A 108 1.48 5.52 6.47
CA GLY A 108 2.11 6.56 5.70
C GLY A 108 1.62 6.59 4.25
N GLU A 109 2.54 6.51 3.29
CA GLU A 109 2.18 6.39 1.87
C GLU A 109 2.68 5.05 1.31
N PRO A 110 1.78 4.07 1.06
CA PRO A 110 2.16 2.77 0.54
C PRO A 110 2.96 2.82 -0.77
N PHE A 111 2.65 3.78 -1.64
CA PHE A 111 3.37 3.94 -2.91
C PHE A 111 4.76 4.57 -2.77
N CYS A 112 5.20 4.89 -1.55
CA CYS A 112 6.61 5.13 -1.27
C CYS A 112 7.44 3.85 -1.16
N GLN A 113 6.80 2.70 -0.88
CA GLN A 113 7.46 1.39 -0.72
C GLN A 113 6.83 0.30 -1.63
N PRO A 114 6.55 0.57 -2.93
CA PRO A 114 5.76 -0.33 -3.76
C PRO A 114 6.46 -1.66 -4.04
N GLU A 115 7.80 -1.70 -4.15
CA GLU A 115 8.54 -2.95 -4.42
C GLU A 115 8.36 -3.96 -3.29
N ALA A 116 8.52 -3.52 -2.04
CA ALA A 116 8.37 -4.37 -0.87
C ALA A 116 6.90 -4.81 -0.68
N LEU A 117 5.95 -3.91 -0.93
CA LEU A 117 4.52 -4.22 -0.86
C LEU A 117 4.07 -5.14 -2.00
N CYS A 118 4.65 -5.06 -3.20
CA CYS A 118 4.39 -6.02 -4.26
C CYS A 118 4.83 -7.43 -3.87
N GLU A 119 6.01 -7.58 -3.28
CA GLU A 119 6.49 -8.89 -2.82
C GLU A 119 5.53 -9.50 -1.78
N LEU A 120 5.18 -8.72 -0.75
CA LEU A 120 4.24 -9.14 0.29
C LEU A 120 2.84 -9.41 -0.29
N GLY A 121 2.35 -8.51 -1.15
CA GLY A 121 1.02 -8.59 -1.76
C GLY A 121 0.83 -9.82 -2.62
N ARG A 122 1.82 -10.21 -3.43
CA ARG A 122 1.76 -11.47 -4.21
C ARG A 122 1.57 -12.69 -3.31
N ARG A 123 2.27 -12.73 -2.17
CA ARG A 123 2.16 -13.83 -1.20
C ARG A 123 0.79 -13.86 -0.52
N ILE A 124 0.24 -12.69 -0.19
CA ILE A 124 -1.12 -12.56 0.37
C ILE A 124 -2.17 -12.99 -0.65
N ARG A 125 -2.03 -12.57 -1.92
CA ARG A 125 -2.91 -13.00 -3.02
C ARG A 125 -2.88 -14.52 -3.24
N ALA A 126 -1.72 -15.15 -3.11
CA ALA A 126 -1.58 -16.61 -3.19
C ALA A 126 -2.34 -17.36 -2.08
N MET A 127 -2.68 -16.69 -0.96
CA MET A 127 -3.56 -17.23 0.09
C MET A 127 -5.05 -17.01 -0.20
N GLY A 128 -5.41 -16.44 -1.36
CA GLY A 128 -6.80 -16.13 -1.71
C GLY A 128 -7.39 -14.90 -1.00
N LYS A 129 -6.56 -14.08 -0.36
CA LYS A 129 -7.00 -12.88 0.35
C LYS A 129 -7.07 -11.67 -0.58
N GLU A 130 -8.06 -10.80 -0.37
CA GLU A 130 -8.18 -9.53 -1.08
C GLU A 130 -7.16 -8.51 -0.60
N LEU A 131 -6.80 -7.57 -1.48
CA LEU A 131 -5.92 -6.46 -1.16
C LEU A 131 -6.62 -5.13 -1.37
N MET A 132 -6.51 -4.26 -0.38
CA MET A 132 -6.92 -2.86 -0.45
C MET A 132 -5.73 -1.96 -0.13
N VAL A 133 -5.67 -0.78 -0.74
CA VAL A 133 -4.60 0.18 -0.50
C VAL A 133 -5.16 1.59 -0.35
N TYR A 134 -4.61 2.34 0.59
CA TYR A 134 -4.83 3.78 0.75
C TYR A 134 -3.69 4.55 0.09
N SER A 135 -4.00 5.72 -0.47
CA SER A 135 -3.00 6.65 -0.98
C SER A 135 -3.45 8.10 -0.87
N GLY A 136 -2.53 8.98 -0.57
CA GLY A 136 -2.75 10.42 -0.70
C GLY A 136 -2.65 10.90 -2.15
N TYR A 137 -2.10 10.09 -3.06
CA TYR A 137 -2.14 10.35 -4.50
C TYR A 137 -3.48 9.95 -5.09
N THR A 138 -3.91 10.62 -6.17
CA THR A 138 -5.05 10.16 -6.97
C THR A 138 -4.63 8.99 -7.87
N TYR A 139 -5.61 8.21 -8.33
CA TYR A 139 -5.38 7.10 -9.27
C TYR A 139 -4.64 7.56 -10.53
N GLU A 140 -5.00 8.73 -11.06
CA GLU A 140 -4.38 9.32 -12.24
C GLU A 140 -2.90 9.69 -11.99
N GLN A 141 -2.59 10.22 -10.80
CA GLN A 141 -1.21 10.50 -10.37
C GLN A 141 -0.40 9.21 -10.24
N LEU A 142 -1.00 8.16 -9.67
CA LEU A 142 -0.33 6.85 -9.55
C LEU A 142 -0.04 6.22 -10.92
N LEU A 143 -0.93 6.37 -11.91
CA LEU A 143 -0.67 5.93 -13.28
C LEU A 143 0.51 6.68 -13.89
N GLU A 144 0.61 7.99 -13.66
CA GLU A 144 1.75 8.79 -14.15
C GLU A 144 3.07 8.42 -13.46
N MET A 145 3.04 8.26 -12.12
CA MET A 145 4.20 7.80 -11.36
C MET A 145 4.70 6.43 -11.86
N GLY A 146 3.78 5.55 -12.19
CA GLY A 146 4.08 4.21 -12.67
C GLY A 146 4.85 4.15 -14.00
N LYS A 147 4.82 5.22 -14.80
CA LYS A 147 5.63 5.33 -16.03
C LYS A 147 7.14 5.38 -15.71
N ARG A 148 7.51 5.93 -14.55
CA ARG A 148 8.90 6.04 -14.08
C ARG A 148 9.27 4.94 -13.10
N ARG A 149 8.30 4.44 -12.29
CA ARG A 149 8.49 3.40 -11.28
C ARG A 149 7.47 2.27 -11.49
N PRO A 150 7.78 1.25 -12.30
CA PRO A 150 6.83 0.19 -12.68
C PRO A 150 6.19 -0.55 -11.50
N ALA A 151 6.86 -0.64 -10.35
CA ALA A 151 6.31 -1.24 -9.13
C ALA A 151 5.02 -0.56 -8.63
N VAL A 152 4.82 0.73 -8.94
CA VAL A 152 3.56 1.44 -8.64
C VAL A 152 2.40 0.84 -9.41
N LEU A 153 2.56 0.58 -10.71
CA LEU A 153 1.52 -0.06 -11.54
C LEU A 153 1.30 -1.52 -11.10
N GLU A 154 2.37 -2.19 -10.72
CA GLU A 154 2.27 -3.56 -10.21
C GLU A 154 1.47 -3.62 -8.91
N LEU A 155 1.73 -2.72 -7.96
CA LEU A 155 0.97 -2.65 -6.70
C LEU A 155 -0.51 -2.36 -6.98
N LEU A 156 -0.82 -1.40 -7.87
CA LEU A 156 -2.19 -1.16 -8.33
C LEU A 156 -2.84 -2.39 -8.95
N ALA A 157 -2.08 -3.17 -9.74
CA ALA A 157 -2.59 -4.38 -10.37
C ALA A 157 -2.88 -5.51 -9.37
N LEU A 158 -2.13 -5.58 -8.28
CA LEU A 158 -2.32 -6.56 -7.21
C LEU A 158 -3.54 -6.26 -6.33
N CYS A 159 -3.91 -4.97 -6.18
CA CYS A 159 -5.00 -4.56 -5.31
C CYS A 159 -6.37 -4.65 -5.99
N ASP A 160 -7.39 -4.94 -5.17
CA ASP A 160 -8.79 -4.97 -5.58
C ASP A 160 -9.44 -3.60 -5.39
N LEU A 161 -9.10 -2.90 -4.30
CA LEU A 161 -9.65 -1.60 -3.93
C LEU A 161 -8.54 -0.58 -3.67
N LEU A 162 -8.81 0.67 -4.05
CA LEU A 162 -7.97 1.83 -3.75
C LEU A 162 -8.81 2.93 -3.11
N VAL A 163 -8.37 3.44 -1.96
CA VAL A 163 -8.83 4.75 -1.49
C VAL A 163 -7.80 5.77 -1.92
N ASP A 164 -8.20 6.70 -2.77
CA ASP A 164 -7.32 7.67 -3.39
C ASP A 164 -7.62 9.11 -3.00
N GLY A 165 -6.60 9.94 -3.08
CA GLY A 165 -6.65 11.37 -2.80
C GLY A 165 -6.24 11.73 -1.37
N PRO A 166 -5.69 12.95 -1.18
CA PRO A 166 -5.22 13.41 0.12
C PRO A 166 -6.39 13.58 1.10
N PHE A 167 -6.12 13.40 2.39
CA PHE A 167 -7.09 13.80 3.41
C PHE A 167 -7.23 15.32 3.42
N VAL A 168 -8.46 15.81 3.39
CA VAL A 168 -8.81 17.23 3.45
C VAL A 168 -9.68 17.48 4.67
N GLU A 169 -9.12 18.18 5.67
CA GLU A 169 -9.74 18.35 6.99
C GLU A 169 -11.11 19.05 6.90
N GLU A 170 -11.26 20.04 6.02
CA GLU A 170 -12.51 20.77 5.80
C GLU A 170 -13.61 19.90 5.18
N GLN A 171 -13.24 18.76 4.61
CA GLN A 171 -14.16 17.78 4.03
C GLN A 171 -14.26 16.50 4.86
N ARG A 172 -13.76 16.53 6.10
CA ARG A 172 -13.83 15.41 7.02
C ARG A 172 -15.29 15.03 7.28
N ASP A 173 -15.59 13.73 7.13
CA ASP A 173 -16.89 13.17 7.39
C ASP A 173 -16.76 11.74 7.93
N LEU A 174 -17.17 11.54 9.19
CA LEU A 174 -17.08 10.26 9.89
C LEU A 174 -18.16 9.25 9.48
N THR A 175 -19.13 9.65 8.65
CA THR A 175 -20.17 8.77 8.14
C THR A 175 -19.76 8.04 6.86
N LEU A 176 -18.65 8.45 6.24
CA LEU A 176 -18.12 7.87 5.01
C LEU A 176 -17.49 6.51 5.30
N LEU A 177 -17.86 5.51 4.51
CA LEU A 177 -17.25 4.18 4.59
C LEU A 177 -15.82 4.23 4.03
N TYR A 178 -14.86 3.71 4.81
CA TYR A 178 -13.47 3.45 4.46
C TYR A 178 -12.63 4.68 4.04
N ARG A 179 -13.12 5.92 4.21
CA ARG A 179 -12.42 7.15 3.84
C ARG A 179 -12.66 8.25 4.86
N GLY A 180 -11.69 9.14 5.01
CA GLY A 180 -11.72 10.19 6.05
C GLY A 180 -12.34 11.51 5.61
N SER A 181 -12.39 11.79 4.30
CA SER A 181 -12.87 13.06 3.75
C SER A 181 -13.63 12.87 2.42
N ALA A 182 -14.58 13.76 2.14
CA ALA A 182 -15.52 13.62 1.03
C ALA A 182 -14.87 13.65 -0.37
N ASN A 183 -13.71 14.30 -0.50
CA ASN A 183 -12.95 14.34 -1.76
C ASN A 183 -12.32 12.99 -2.13
N GLN A 184 -12.10 12.10 -1.16
CA GLN A 184 -11.50 10.79 -1.42
C GLN A 184 -12.49 9.87 -2.13
N ARG A 185 -11.95 8.99 -3.00
CA ARG A 185 -12.74 8.00 -3.73
C ARG A 185 -12.38 6.59 -3.25
N VAL A 186 -13.35 5.70 -3.17
CA VAL A 186 -13.11 4.26 -3.07
C VAL A 186 -13.29 3.69 -4.46
N ILE A 187 -12.22 3.24 -5.07
CA ILE A 187 -12.16 2.78 -6.46
C ILE A 187 -12.11 1.25 -6.48
N ASP A 188 -13.01 0.62 -7.24
CA ASP A 188 -12.95 -0.79 -7.61
C ASP A 188 -11.91 -0.93 -8.73
N LEU A 189 -10.70 -1.34 -8.37
CA LEU A 189 -9.59 -1.45 -9.31
C LEU A 189 -9.80 -2.57 -10.33
N LYS A 190 -10.53 -3.64 -9.97
CA LYS A 190 -10.84 -4.73 -10.89
C LYS A 190 -11.78 -4.24 -11.99
N LYS A 191 -12.91 -3.64 -11.62
CA LYS A 191 -13.86 -3.08 -12.59
C LYS A 191 -13.25 -1.92 -13.39
N THR A 192 -12.42 -1.10 -12.76
CA THR A 192 -11.69 -0.01 -13.43
C THR A 192 -10.79 -0.54 -14.55
N ARG A 193 -10.06 -1.64 -14.31
CA ARG A 193 -9.24 -2.27 -15.35
C ARG A 193 -10.09 -2.89 -16.48
N GLU A 194 -11.21 -3.51 -16.14
CA GLU A 194 -12.13 -4.12 -17.10
C GLU A 194 -12.79 -3.08 -18.03
N HIS A 195 -13.16 -1.92 -17.49
CA HIS A 195 -13.88 -0.88 -18.23
C HIS A 195 -12.98 0.19 -18.85
N GLY A 196 -11.71 0.27 -18.43
CA GLY A 196 -10.77 1.30 -18.88
C GLY A 196 -11.05 2.72 -18.34
N THR A 197 -11.99 2.86 -17.41
CA THR A 197 -12.36 4.11 -16.74
C THR A 197 -12.56 3.86 -15.26
N VAL A 198 -12.36 4.88 -14.41
CA VAL A 198 -12.54 4.75 -12.96
C VAL A 198 -13.97 4.31 -12.62
N VAL A 199 -14.09 3.20 -11.91
CA VAL A 199 -15.34 2.68 -11.36
C VAL A 199 -15.29 2.76 -9.84
N LEU A 200 -16.23 3.48 -9.24
CA LEU A 200 -16.31 3.59 -7.79
C LEU A 200 -16.86 2.30 -7.19
N TYR A 201 -16.27 1.92 -6.05
CA TYR A 201 -16.76 0.80 -5.26
C TYR A 201 -18.16 1.10 -4.69
N GLN A 202 -19.05 0.13 -4.79
CA GLN A 202 -20.39 0.17 -4.19
C GLN A 202 -20.46 -0.96 -3.17
N ASP A 203 -20.73 -0.58 -1.92
CA ASP A 203 -20.91 -1.57 -0.86
C ASP A 203 -22.36 -2.09 -0.90
N ASP A 204 -22.53 -3.32 -1.37
CA ASP A 204 -23.85 -3.96 -1.48
C ASP A 204 -24.49 -4.23 -0.10
N TYR A 205 -23.70 -4.26 0.99
CA TYR A 205 -24.21 -4.43 2.35
C TYR A 205 -25.02 -3.23 2.85
N CYS A 206 -24.77 -2.02 2.33
CA CYS A 206 -25.47 -0.81 2.75
C CYS A 206 -26.73 -0.53 1.94
N GLN A 207 -26.98 -1.22 0.83
CA GLN A 207 -28.17 -0.98 -0.01
C GLN A 207 -29.47 -1.58 0.56
N GLY A 208 -29.41 -2.37 1.62
CA GLY A 208 -30.56 -3.07 2.22
C GLY A 208 -31.06 -2.55 3.58
N LEU A 209 -30.48 -1.47 4.11
CA LEU A 209 -30.74 -1.01 5.48
C LEU A 209 -31.53 0.33 5.58
N TRP A 210 -32.06 0.86 4.48
CA TRP A 210 -32.92 2.07 4.50
C TRP A 210 -34.20 1.89 3.70
#